data_f018cc8e4b0d73a9f2c8940ac7557a3e
#
_entry.id   f018cc8e4b0d73a9f2c8940ac7557a3e
#
_cell.length_a   1.000
_cell.length_b   1.000
_cell.length_c   1.000
_cell.angle_alpha   90.00
_cell.angle_beta   90.00
_cell.angle_gamma   90.00
#
_symmetry.space_group_name_H-M   'P 1'
#
loop_
_entity.id
_entity.type
_entity.pdbx_description
1 polymer ?
#
loop_
_entity_poly.entity_id
_entity_poly.type
_entity_poly.pdbx_seq_one_letter_code
_entity_poly.pdbx_strand_id
1 'polypeptide(L)'
;MGYSISPDGEKFKLPGDADYKKEYARLKGLVDQQKKEGREIVVVMGLGFVGAVMAGVVADTVDKESGNPTKFVIGMQRPSPRSYWKIPVINKGVSPIKAEDPEVAPMIERCVKEKKTMTASFTYDALSLADVLVVDVQCDFLKQELGNLRSGHADISALEESFKIIGEKIEPHCLVLIETTVPPGTTEYVAYPLIRKAFKNRGIESEPVLAHSFERVMPGRDYVRSVRDFWRVCSGVNREARERVTKFLSEILSAPLTVLERPIESETCKIVENSYRATILAFMDEWSYFAETNGVDLIKVMNAIKVRPTHSNMIFPGPGIGGYCLPKDGGLGLWAYKHLLGFENDIFKITPAAININDTRALHAAQLVRDALRNMGLIVAASQISILGVSYREDVADTRYSGTEILARKLTEMGAEIKAHDPYVSHWYELEKQETYPAVGGSRSRFFRNQEQLDGFRMTEDLEESLKGSDAVIFAVRHQPYLNVEPDDVVKMIGQPAAIVDCFGILDDDKIERYFQLGCEVKGLGRGHINRIKDKVRKRKMGEESD
;
A
#
# COMPACT_ATOMS: atom_id res chain seq x y z
N MET A 1 -20.18 13.00 -23.76
CA MET A 1 -18.77 12.53 -23.87
C MET A 1 -18.06 12.93 -22.60
N GLY A 2 -17.44 11.98 -21.90
CA GLY A 2 -16.75 12.22 -20.63
C GLY A 2 -15.27 12.57 -20.83
N TYR A 3 -14.67 13.15 -19.79
CA TYR A 3 -13.23 13.42 -19.73
C TYR A 3 -12.62 12.64 -18.57
N SER A 4 -11.36 12.27 -18.73
CA SER A 4 -10.48 11.82 -17.65
C SER A 4 -9.51 12.95 -17.33
N ILE A 5 -9.28 13.22 -16.05
CA ILE A 5 -8.44 14.34 -15.59
C ILE A 5 -7.23 13.75 -14.85
N SER A 6 -6.03 14.17 -15.25
CA SER A 6 -4.81 13.78 -14.54
C SER A 6 -4.69 14.50 -13.19
N PRO A 7 -3.84 14.02 -12.27
CA PRO A 7 -3.57 14.72 -11.00
C PRO A 7 -3.12 16.18 -11.19
N ASP A 8 -2.43 16.48 -12.30
CA ASP A 8 -1.96 17.83 -12.63
C ASP A 8 -3.02 18.68 -13.35
N GLY A 9 -4.28 18.18 -13.48
CA GLY A 9 -5.39 18.91 -14.04
C GLY A 9 -5.55 18.83 -15.58
N GLU A 10 -4.68 18.10 -16.30
CA GLU A 10 -4.79 17.92 -17.75
C GLU A 10 -6.02 17.05 -18.10
N LYS A 11 -6.83 17.51 -19.04
CA LYS A 11 -8.09 16.85 -19.43
C LYS A 11 -7.93 16.03 -20.70
N PHE A 12 -8.30 14.77 -20.64
CA PHE A 12 -8.26 13.82 -21.75
C PHE A 12 -9.68 13.34 -22.08
N LYS A 13 -10.09 13.48 -23.34
CA LYS A 13 -11.38 13.00 -23.83
C LYS A 13 -11.40 11.48 -23.85
N LEU A 14 -12.44 10.87 -23.30
CA LEU A 14 -12.61 9.41 -23.35
C LEU A 14 -12.80 8.93 -24.79
N PRO A 15 -12.28 7.73 -25.16
CA PRO A 15 -12.40 7.17 -26.49
C PRO A 15 -13.85 6.83 -26.83
N GLY A 16 -14.23 7.03 -28.08
CA GLY A 16 -15.49 6.57 -28.65
C GLY A 16 -15.29 5.31 -29.51
N ASP A 17 -16.38 4.70 -29.98
CA ASP A 17 -16.37 3.41 -30.70
C ASP A 17 -15.43 3.39 -31.92
N ALA A 18 -15.34 4.49 -32.66
CA ALA A 18 -14.43 4.60 -33.82
C ALA A 18 -12.95 4.56 -33.43
N ASP A 19 -12.62 4.97 -32.20
CA ASP A 19 -11.23 5.04 -31.73
C ASP A 19 -10.67 3.65 -31.44
N TYR A 20 -11.51 2.69 -31.01
CA TYR A 20 -11.08 1.32 -30.74
C TYR A 20 -10.51 0.62 -31.97
N LYS A 21 -11.17 0.75 -33.13
CA LYS A 21 -10.69 0.15 -34.39
C LYS A 21 -9.37 0.76 -34.86
N LYS A 22 -9.22 2.08 -34.73
CA LYS A 22 -7.97 2.78 -35.07
C LYS A 22 -6.85 2.38 -34.15
N GLU A 23 -7.13 2.27 -32.86
CA GLU A 23 -6.14 1.88 -31.86
C GLU A 23 -5.67 0.46 -32.06
N TYR A 24 -6.57 -0.49 -32.34
CA TYR A 24 -6.18 -1.87 -32.65
C TYR A 24 -5.32 -1.95 -33.90
N ALA A 25 -5.66 -1.23 -34.98
CA ALA A 25 -4.83 -1.18 -36.20
C ALA A 25 -3.43 -0.60 -35.91
N ARG A 26 -3.35 0.45 -35.08
CA ARG A 26 -2.05 1.02 -34.62
C ARG A 26 -1.23 -0.01 -33.87
N LEU A 27 -1.82 -0.70 -32.91
CA LEU A 27 -1.13 -1.72 -32.10
C LEU A 27 -0.65 -2.87 -32.96
N LYS A 28 -1.49 -3.36 -33.89
CA LYS A 28 -1.12 -4.45 -34.80
C LYS A 28 0.09 -4.09 -35.66
N GLY A 29 0.12 -2.88 -36.22
CA GLY A 29 1.28 -2.41 -36.99
C GLY A 29 2.56 -2.33 -36.17
N LEU A 30 2.47 -1.86 -34.90
CA LEU A 30 3.60 -1.84 -33.98
C LEU A 30 4.07 -3.26 -33.66
N VAL A 31 3.15 -4.15 -33.30
CA VAL A 31 3.47 -5.55 -32.93
C VAL A 31 4.14 -6.28 -34.11
N ASP A 32 3.62 -6.13 -35.34
CA ASP A 32 4.21 -6.75 -36.54
C ASP A 32 5.65 -6.26 -36.75
N GLN A 33 5.96 -5.00 -36.46
CA GLN A 33 7.33 -4.49 -36.53
C GLN A 33 8.18 -5.08 -35.41
N GLN A 34 7.70 -5.10 -34.17
CA GLN A 34 8.46 -5.58 -33.01
C GLN A 34 8.77 -7.09 -33.10
N LYS A 35 7.83 -7.88 -33.62
CA LYS A 35 8.05 -9.31 -33.90
C LYS A 35 9.13 -9.54 -34.95
N LYS A 36 9.24 -8.68 -35.97
CA LYS A 36 10.36 -8.73 -36.95
C LYS A 36 11.71 -8.43 -36.33
N GLU A 37 11.72 -7.63 -35.25
CA GLU A 37 12.93 -7.35 -34.46
C GLU A 37 13.22 -8.44 -33.42
N GLY A 38 12.43 -9.54 -33.37
CA GLY A 38 12.63 -10.70 -32.49
C GLY A 38 12.13 -10.48 -31.06
N ARG A 39 11.33 -9.46 -30.82
CA ARG A 39 10.83 -9.14 -29.46
C ARG A 39 9.55 -9.93 -29.12
N GLU A 40 9.49 -10.45 -27.90
CA GLU A 40 8.29 -11.04 -27.33
C GLU A 40 7.29 -9.94 -26.96
N ILE A 41 6.02 -10.16 -27.27
CA ILE A 41 4.95 -9.18 -27.01
C ILE A 41 4.33 -9.45 -25.65
N VAL A 42 4.46 -8.49 -24.75
CA VAL A 42 3.91 -8.57 -23.39
C VAL A 42 2.80 -7.54 -23.25
N VAL A 43 1.63 -7.98 -22.81
CA VAL A 43 0.56 -7.06 -22.38
C VAL A 43 0.51 -7.04 -20.87
N VAL A 44 0.56 -5.86 -20.27
CA VAL A 44 0.36 -5.66 -18.83
C VAL A 44 -1.02 -5.06 -18.63
N MET A 45 -1.94 -5.85 -18.08
CA MET A 45 -3.33 -5.47 -17.84
C MET A 45 -3.50 -4.86 -16.46
N GLY A 46 -3.73 -3.56 -16.41
CA GLY A 46 -3.83 -2.77 -15.18
C GLY A 46 -2.60 -1.88 -14.96
N LEU A 47 -2.70 -0.59 -15.33
CA LEU A 47 -1.64 0.41 -15.13
C LEU A 47 -1.83 1.15 -13.79
N GLY A 48 -1.96 0.36 -12.72
CA GLY A 48 -1.98 0.82 -11.35
C GLY A 48 -0.57 1.10 -10.84
N PHE A 49 -0.48 1.12 -9.51
CA PHE A 49 0.77 1.35 -8.80
C PHE A 49 1.82 0.26 -9.12
N VAL A 50 1.43 -1.00 -9.14
CA VAL A 50 2.31 -2.13 -9.50
C VAL A 50 2.50 -2.23 -11.01
N GLY A 51 1.43 -2.37 -11.77
CA GLY A 51 1.50 -2.72 -13.18
C GLY A 51 2.17 -1.67 -14.07
N ALA A 52 2.16 -0.38 -13.70
CA ALA A 52 2.90 0.64 -14.46
C ALA A 52 4.41 0.47 -14.32
N VAL A 53 4.92 0.13 -13.12
CA VAL A 53 6.34 -0.11 -12.88
C VAL A 53 6.76 -1.46 -13.46
N MET A 54 5.93 -2.50 -13.29
CA MET A 54 6.17 -3.81 -13.90
C MET A 54 6.27 -3.69 -15.43
N ALA A 55 5.35 -2.94 -16.07
CA ALA A 55 5.41 -2.68 -17.51
C ALA A 55 6.72 -2.01 -17.93
N GLY A 56 7.21 -1.04 -17.14
CA GLY A 56 8.51 -0.40 -17.36
C GLY A 56 9.67 -1.36 -17.19
N VAL A 57 9.71 -2.15 -16.12
CA VAL A 57 10.78 -3.13 -15.86
C VAL A 57 10.85 -4.19 -16.97
N VAL A 58 9.70 -4.72 -17.41
CA VAL A 58 9.64 -5.67 -18.53
C VAL A 58 10.11 -5.02 -19.83
N ALA A 59 9.66 -3.79 -20.13
CA ALA A 59 10.04 -3.07 -21.34
C ALA A 59 11.52 -2.66 -21.38
N ASP A 60 12.13 -2.49 -20.20
CA ASP A 60 13.54 -2.11 -20.06
C ASP A 60 14.49 -3.30 -20.17
N THR A 61 13.96 -4.53 -20.17
CA THR A 61 14.73 -5.78 -20.23
C THR A 61 15.52 -5.90 -21.53
N VAL A 62 16.79 -6.23 -21.38
CA VAL A 62 17.71 -6.46 -22.49
C VAL A 62 18.35 -7.84 -22.39
N ASP A 63 18.73 -8.39 -23.52
CA ASP A 63 19.57 -9.57 -23.56
C ASP A 63 20.96 -9.26 -22.98
N LYS A 64 21.46 -10.13 -22.11
CA LYS A 64 22.69 -9.88 -21.33
C LYS A 64 23.97 -9.89 -22.19
N GLU A 65 23.95 -10.56 -23.35
CA GLU A 65 25.12 -10.68 -24.22
C GLU A 65 25.14 -9.56 -25.27
N SER A 66 24.00 -9.33 -25.94
CA SER A 66 23.91 -8.35 -27.04
C SER A 66 23.52 -6.94 -26.58
N GLY A 67 22.92 -6.79 -25.40
CA GLY A 67 22.36 -5.53 -24.92
C GLY A 67 21.08 -5.09 -25.64
N ASN A 68 20.53 -5.89 -26.53
CA ASN A 68 19.34 -5.57 -27.30
C ASN A 68 18.06 -5.80 -26.50
N PRO A 69 17.03 -4.95 -26.65
CA PRO A 69 15.73 -5.17 -26.04
C PRO A 69 15.08 -6.48 -26.50
N THR A 70 14.59 -7.29 -25.58
CA THR A 70 13.97 -8.59 -25.84
C THR A 70 12.46 -8.58 -25.80
N LYS A 71 11.86 -7.54 -25.22
CA LYS A 71 10.41 -7.43 -24.99
C LYS A 71 9.85 -6.15 -25.61
N PHE A 72 8.58 -6.22 -26.03
CA PHE A 72 7.77 -5.04 -26.34
C PHE A 72 6.51 -5.09 -25.48
N VAL A 73 6.25 -4.03 -24.72
CA VAL A 73 5.18 -3.99 -23.74
C VAL A 73 4.05 -3.08 -24.19
N ILE A 74 2.82 -3.61 -24.13
CA ILE A 74 1.58 -2.84 -24.25
C ILE A 74 0.94 -2.76 -22.87
N GLY A 75 1.05 -1.60 -22.22
CA GLY A 75 0.32 -1.35 -20.99
C GLY A 75 -1.17 -1.11 -21.27
N MET A 76 -2.05 -2.02 -20.86
CA MET A 76 -3.48 -1.92 -21.11
C MET A 76 -4.23 -1.44 -19.87
N GLN A 77 -4.99 -0.34 -20.03
CA GLN A 77 -5.81 0.23 -18.97
C GLN A 77 -7.24 0.44 -19.46
N ARG A 78 -8.24 -0.12 -18.75
CA ARG A 78 -9.65 0.14 -19.04
C ARG A 78 -9.94 1.65 -19.02
N PRO A 79 -10.56 2.20 -20.07
CA PRO A 79 -10.87 3.63 -20.10
C PRO A 79 -12.00 3.95 -19.12
N SER A 80 -11.71 4.85 -18.20
CA SER A 80 -12.69 5.40 -17.26
C SER A 80 -12.36 6.87 -16.97
N PRO A 81 -13.30 7.68 -16.48
CA PRO A 81 -12.99 9.05 -16.04
C PRO A 81 -11.82 9.13 -15.03
N ARG A 82 -11.61 8.07 -14.24
CA ARG A 82 -10.55 8.02 -13.22
C ARG A 82 -9.18 7.59 -13.75
N SER A 83 -9.11 6.84 -14.86
CA SER A 83 -7.86 6.12 -15.22
C SER A 83 -7.38 6.33 -16.65
N TYR A 84 -8.23 6.79 -17.57
CA TYR A 84 -7.85 6.93 -18.98
C TYR A 84 -6.67 7.87 -19.20
N TRP A 85 -6.55 8.95 -18.41
CA TRP A 85 -5.46 9.90 -18.48
C TRP A 85 -4.06 9.26 -18.42
N LYS A 86 -3.92 8.09 -17.79
CA LYS A 86 -2.65 7.37 -17.70
C LYS A 86 -2.11 6.97 -19.07
N ILE A 87 -2.97 6.60 -19.99
CA ILE A 87 -2.58 6.11 -21.32
C ILE A 87 -1.86 7.18 -22.14
N PRO A 88 -2.46 8.36 -22.41
CA PRO A 88 -1.76 9.40 -23.14
C PRO A 88 -0.53 9.94 -22.39
N VAL A 89 -0.52 9.93 -21.06
CA VAL A 89 0.63 10.36 -20.26
C VAL A 89 1.81 9.40 -20.46
N ILE A 90 1.59 8.07 -20.35
CA ILE A 90 2.61 7.07 -20.62
C ILE A 90 3.11 7.18 -22.06
N ASN A 91 2.23 7.34 -23.03
CA ASN A 91 2.63 7.48 -24.46
C ASN A 91 3.44 8.75 -24.75
N LYS A 92 3.41 9.74 -23.87
CA LYS A 92 4.35 10.89 -23.86
C LYS A 92 5.70 10.57 -23.20
N GLY A 93 5.89 9.38 -22.63
CA GLY A 93 7.07 8.98 -21.85
C GLY A 93 7.08 9.56 -20.44
N VAL A 94 5.91 9.85 -19.88
CA VAL A 94 5.77 10.39 -18.52
C VAL A 94 5.20 9.31 -17.61
N SER A 95 5.74 9.20 -16.39
CA SER A 95 5.24 8.25 -15.39
C SER A 95 3.82 8.62 -14.96
N PRO A 96 2.88 7.66 -14.93
CA PRO A 96 1.52 7.89 -14.43
C PRO A 96 1.43 7.85 -12.90
N ILE A 97 2.54 7.56 -12.22
CA ILE A 97 2.62 7.51 -10.76
C ILE A 97 3.73 8.43 -10.27
N LYS A 98 3.49 9.11 -9.16
CA LYS A 98 4.52 9.80 -8.39
C LYS A 98 5.16 8.74 -7.47
N ALA A 99 6.44 8.49 -7.66
CA ALA A 99 7.21 7.55 -6.84
C ALA A 99 8.41 8.28 -6.25
N GLU A 100 8.77 7.92 -5.04
CA GLU A 100 9.96 8.43 -4.35
C GLU A 100 11.26 7.85 -4.96
N ASP A 101 11.13 6.76 -5.72
CA ASP A 101 12.23 6.15 -6.47
C ASP A 101 12.56 6.99 -7.70
N PRO A 102 13.78 7.57 -7.76
CA PRO A 102 14.19 8.41 -8.88
C PRO A 102 14.34 7.64 -10.20
N GLU A 103 14.36 6.30 -10.18
CA GLU A 103 14.52 5.45 -11.38
C GLU A 103 13.19 5.28 -12.15
N VAL A 104 12.01 5.39 -11.51
CA VAL A 104 10.72 5.09 -12.13
C VAL A 104 10.45 5.97 -13.35
N ALA A 105 10.55 7.28 -13.22
CA ALA A 105 10.23 8.20 -14.31
C ALA A 105 11.23 8.09 -15.48
N PRO A 106 12.56 8.11 -15.27
CA PRO A 106 13.53 7.90 -16.34
C PRO A 106 13.40 6.55 -17.04
N MET A 107 13.07 5.47 -16.32
CA MET A 107 12.85 4.15 -16.89
C MET A 107 11.68 4.16 -17.90
N ILE A 108 10.54 4.72 -17.52
CA ILE A 108 9.38 4.82 -18.41
C ILE A 108 9.71 5.71 -19.62
N GLU A 109 10.39 6.84 -19.40
CA GLU A 109 10.78 7.76 -20.45
C GLU A 109 11.68 7.07 -21.50
N ARG A 110 12.77 6.40 -21.08
CA ARG A 110 13.67 5.71 -22.00
C ARG A 110 13.01 4.55 -22.74
N CYS A 111 12.09 3.80 -22.08
CA CYS A 111 11.35 2.72 -22.73
C CYS A 111 10.43 3.22 -23.84
N VAL A 112 9.79 4.37 -23.64
CA VAL A 112 8.87 4.94 -24.62
C VAL A 112 9.59 5.71 -25.71
N LYS A 113 10.54 6.59 -25.38
CA LYS A 113 11.15 7.54 -26.32
C LYS A 113 12.40 6.99 -26.99
N GLU A 114 13.30 6.33 -26.25
CA GLU A 114 14.60 5.89 -26.74
C GLU A 114 14.56 4.46 -27.27
N LYS A 115 14.24 3.48 -26.39
CA LYS A 115 14.20 2.06 -26.73
C LYS A 115 13.00 1.70 -27.60
N LYS A 116 11.92 2.47 -27.53
CA LYS A 116 10.64 2.21 -28.22
C LYS A 116 10.09 0.82 -27.93
N THR A 117 10.23 0.40 -26.68
CA THR A 117 9.81 -0.92 -26.18
C THR A 117 8.51 -0.90 -25.40
N MET A 118 7.90 0.29 -25.21
CA MET A 118 6.67 0.45 -24.42
C MET A 118 5.68 1.38 -25.10
N THR A 119 4.42 0.99 -25.07
CA THR A 119 3.26 1.84 -25.40
C THR A 119 2.10 1.54 -24.45
N ALA A 120 1.15 2.45 -24.31
CA ALA A 120 -0.07 2.21 -23.55
C ALA A 120 -1.30 2.25 -24.44
N SER A 121 -2.35 1.50 -24.08
CA SER A 121 -3.60 1.37 -24.82
C SER A 121 -4.81 1.21 -23.91
N PHE A 122 -6.00 1.49 -24.48
CA PHE A 122 -7.29 1.37 -23.79
C PHE A 122 -8.15 0.20 -24.30
N THR A 123 -7.69 -0.53 -25.35
CA THR A 123 -8.51 -1.57 -25.96
C THR A 123 -8.13 -2.96 -25.46
N TYR A 124 -9.15 -3.74 -25.09
CA TYR A 124 -8.98 -5.17 -24.78
C TYR A 124 -8.55 -6.01 -25.98
N ASP A 125 -8.70 -5.50 -27.22
CA ASP A 125 -8.24 -6.22 -28.41
C ASP A 125 -6.69 -6.37 -28.43
N ALA A 126 -5.98 -5.56 -27.65
CA ALA A 126 -4.54 -5.73 -27.42
C ALA A 126 -4.18 -7.12 -26.89
N LEU A 127 -5.08 -7.77 -26.13
CA LEU A 127 -4.87 -9.09 -25.56
C LEU A 127 -4.65 -10.18 -26.63
N SER A 128 -5.26 -10.03 -27.82
CA SER A 128 -5.09 -10.97 -28.94
C SER A 128 -3.69 -10.93 -29.57
N LEU A 129 -2.89 -9.92 -29.22
CA LEU A 129 -1.53 -9.73 -29.76
C LEU A 129 -0.45 -10.26 -28.82
N ALA A 130 -0.81 -10.67 -27.59
CA ALA A 130 0.11 -11.01 -26.54
C ALA A 130 0.70 -12.43 -26.69
N ASP A 131 2.01 -12.55 -26.50
CA ASP A 131 2.70 -13.80 -26.23
C ASP A 131 2.70 -14.10 -24.73
N VAL A 132 2.74 -13.04 -23.88
CA VAL A 132 2.59 -13.08 -22.43
C VAL A 132 1.64 -11.97 -21.98
N LEU A 133 0.71 -12.32 -21.11
CA LEU A 133 -0.21 -11.39 -20.46
C LEU A 133 0.05 -11.38 -18.95
N VAL A 134 0.47 -10.24 -18.42
CA VAL A 134 0.59 -9.99 -16.97
C VAL A 134 -0.70 -9.33 -16.47
N VAL A 135 -1.32 -9.90 -15.44
CA VAL A 135 -2.60 -9.45 -14.90
C VAL A 135 -2.38 -8.76 -13.56
N ASP A 136 -2.51 -7.43 -13.55
CA ASP A 136 -2.41 -6.54 -12.37
C ASP A 136 -3.76 -5.89 -12.07
N VAL A 137 -4.81 -6.66 -12.16
CA VAL A 137 -6.17 -6.22 -11.82
C VAL A 137 -6.37 -6.32 -10.31
N GLN A 138 -6.86 -5.23 -9.72
CA GLN A 138 -7.03 -5.09 -8.28
C GLN A 138 -7.98 -6.15 -7.69
N CYS A 139 -7.59 -6.70 -6.54
CA CYS A 139 -8.40 -7.58 -5.71
C CYS A 139 -8.48 -7.00 -4.30
N ASP A 140 -9.70 -6.70 -3.85
CA ASP A 140 -9.93 -6.05 -2.57
C ASP A 140 -10.54 -6.98 -1.54
N PHE A 141 -10.30 -6.66 -0.27
CA PHE A 141 -11.02 -7.23 0.85
C PHE A 141 -11.77 -6.12 1.58
N LEU A 142 -13.09 -6.17 1.51
CA LEU A 142 -13.97 -5.13 2.03
C LEU A 142 -14.35 -5.47 3.47
N LYS A 143 -13.73 -4.77 4.42
CA LYS A 143 -14.10 -4.87 5.84
C LYS A 143 -15.37 -4.08 6.12
N GLN A 144 -16.27 -4.63 6.91
CA GLN A 144 -17.52 -3.95 7.31
C GLN A 144 -17.41 -3.27 8.67
N GLU A 145 -16.62 -3.84 9.59
CA GLU A 145 -16.46 -3.37 10.95
C GLU A 145 -14.98 -3.22 11.32
N LEU A 146 -14.65 -2.15 12.04
CA LEU A 146 -13.31 -1.94 12.58
C LEU A 146 -13.00 -3.00 13.64
N GLY A 147 -11.84 -3.64 13.53
CA GLY A 147 -11.44 -4.68 14.47
C GLY A 147 -12.20 -6.00 14.33
N ASN A 148 -12.89 -6.21 13.20
CA ASN A 148 -13.59 -7.47 12.91
C ASN A 148 -13.33 -7.93 11.47
N LEU A 149 -12.20 -8.60 11.25
CA LEU A 149 -11.83 -9.11 9.93
C LEU A 149 -12.87 -10.09 9.36
N ARG A 150 -13.54 -10.85 10.22
CA ARG A 150 -14.53 -11.85 9.79
C ARG A 150 -15.83 -11.26 9.23
N SER A 151 -16.11 -9.99 9.49
CA SER A 151 -17.25 -9.28 8.89
C SER A 151 -17.00 -8.90 7.43
N GLY A 152 -15.76 -9.04 6.94
CA GLY A 152 -15.38 -8.63 5.59
C GLY A 152 -15.56 -9.74 4.56
N HIS A 153 -15.43 -9.37 3.29
CA HIS A 153 -15.46 -10.28 2.15
C HIS A 153 -14.48 -9.84 1.06
N ALA A 154 -13.98 -10.82 0.30
CA ALA A 154 -13.16 -10.52 -0.88
C ALA A 154 -14.05 -10.10 -2.05
N ASP A 155 -13.68 -9.03 -2.73
CA ASP A 155 -14.29 -8.63 -4.00
C ASP A 155 -13.40 -9.07 -5.16
N ILE A 156 -13.79 -10.18 -5.79
CA ILE A 156 -13.11 -10.75 -6.96
C ILE A 156 -13.84 -10.44 -8.28
N SER A 157 -14.88 -9.62 -8.25
CA SER A 157 -15.73 -9.35 -9.42
C SER A 157 -14.98 -8.79 -10.62
N ALA A 158 -14.04 -7.86 -10.36
CA ALA A 158 -13.20 -7.29 -11.42
C ALA A 158 -12.24 -8.33 -12.03
N LEU A 159 -11.75 -9.27 -11.23
CA LEU A 159 -10.91 -10.39 -11.70
C LEU A 159 -11.74 -11.35 -12.56
N GLU A 160 -12.93 -11.75 -12.11
CA GLU A 160 -13.82 -12.64 -12.87
C GLU A 160 -14.21 -12.04 -14.23
N GLU A 161 -14.55 -10.74 -14.27
CA GLU A 161 -14.82 -10.02 -15.52
C GLU A 161 -13.59 -10.03 -16.42
N SER A 162 -12.41 -9.76 -15.85
CA SER A 162 -11.14 -9.78 -16.58
C SER A 162 -10.82 -11.15 -17.15
N PHE A 163 -10.99 -12.23 -16.39
CA PHE A 163 -10.72 -13.59 -16.88
C PHE A 163 -11.66 -14.02 -18.00
N LYS A 164 -12.92 -13.59 -17.98
CA LYS A 164 -13.87 -13.80 -19.10
C LYS A 164 -13.36 -13.12 -20.37
N ILE A 165 -13.01 -11.82 -20.27
CA ILE A 165 -12.49 -11.03 -21.40
C ILE A 165 -11.16 -11.63 -21.92
N ILE A 166 -10.27 -12.03 -21.01
CA ILE A 166 -9.01 -12.68 -21.36
C ILE A 166 -9.29 -13.93 -22.20
N GLY A 167 -10.14 -14.84 -21.73
CA GLY A 167 -10.48 -16.05 -22.46
C GLY A 167 -11.14 -15.81 -23.82
N GLU A 168 -11.87 -14.70 -23.98
CA GLU A 168 -12.48 -14.30 -25.25
C GLU A 168 -11.47 -13.74 -26.25
N LYS A 169 -10.34 -13.22 -25.81
CA LYS A 169 -9.43 -12.42 -26.64
C LYS A 169 -8.07 -13.05 -26.90
N ILE A 170 -7.46 -13.72 -25.92
CA ILE A 170 -6.08 -14.24 -26.04
C ILE A 170 -5.99 -15.38 -27.04
N GLU A 171 -4.80 -15.53 -27.63
CA GLU A 171 -4.46 -16.71 -28.42
C GLU A 171 -4.06 -17.89 -27.50
N PRO A 172 -4.26 -19.14 -27.93
CA PRO A 172 -4.03 -20.33 -27.08
C PRO A 172 -2.60 -20.45 -26.53
N HIS A 173 -1.63 -19.92 -27.27
CA HIS A 173 -0.22 -19.94 -26.86
C HIS A 173 0.14 -18.87 -25.84
N CYS A 174 -0.74 -17.92 -25.53
CA CYS A 174 -0.44 -16.83 -24.60
C CYS A 174 -0.26 -17.36 -23.18
N LEU A 175 0.87 -17.04 -22.54
CA LEU A 175 1.06 -17.26 -21.11
C LEU A 175 0.29 -16.17 -20.33
N VAL A 176 -0.68 -16.55 -19.51
CA VAL A 176 -1.37 -15.63 -18.59
C VAL A 176 -0.70 -15.74 -17.22
N LEU A 177 -0.01 -14.69 -16.81
CA LEU A 177 0.64 -14.55 -15.52
C LEU A 177 -0.22 -13.66 -14.61
N ILE A 178 -0.85 -14.24 -13.58
CA ILE A 178 -1.56 -13.49 -12.55
C ILE A 178 -0.53 -12.99 -11.54
N GLU A 179 -0.34 -11.67 -11.48
CA GLU A 179 0.64 -11.03 -10.59
C GLU A 179 -0.02 -10.42 -9.34
N THR A 180 -1.28 -10.06 -9.44
CA THR A 180 -2.08 -9.53 -8.34
C THR A 180 -2.14 -10.50 -7.16
N THR A 181 -2.06 -9.95 -5.94
CA THR A 181 -2.39 -10.71 -4.72
C THR A 181 -3.85 -11.10 -4.72
N VAL A 182 -4.12 -12.39 -4.71
CA VAL A 182 -5.46 -12.97 -4.83
C VAL A 182 -5.76 -13.96 -3.69
N PRO A 183 -7.05 -14.27 -3.42
CA PRO A 183 -7.41 -15.36 -2.52
C PRO A 183 -6.80 -16.70 -2.99
N PRO A 184 -6.19 -17.50 -2.10
CA PRO A 184 -5.63 -18.81 -2.46
C PRO A 184 -6.63 -19.70 -3.20
N GLY A 185 -6.23 -20.22 -4.36
CA GLY A 185 -7.08 -21.02 -5.25
C GLY A 185 -7.70 -20.22 -6.41
N THR A 186 -7.53 -18.89 -6.47
CA THR A 186 -8.12 -18.05 -7.54
C THR A 186 -7.67 -18.48 -8.93
N THR A 187 -6.39 -18.78 -9.15
CA THR A 187 -5.88 -19.20 -10.46
C THR A 187 -6.51 -20.53 -10.91
N GLU A 188 -6.59 -21.51 -10.00
CA GLU A 188 -7.06 -22.86 -10.32
C GLU A 188 -8.59 -22.97 -10.40
N TYR A 189 -9.31 -22.30 -9.48
CA TYR A 189 -10.74 -22.50 -9.30
C TYR A 189 -11.61 -21.37 -9.88
N VAL A 190 -11.01 -20.23 -10.25
CA VAL A 190 -11.73 -19.11 -10.87
C VAL A 190 -11.19 -18.82 -12.28
N ALA A 191 -9.90 -18.45 -12.40
CA ALA A 191 -9.32 -18.05 -13.68
C ALA A 191 -9.35 -19.18 -14.71
N TYR A 192 -8.82 -20.36 -14.33
CA TYR A 192 -8.72 -21.50 -15.24
C TYR A 192 -10.09 -21.93 -15.80
N PRO A 193 -11.15 -22.20 -15.01
CA PRO A 193 -12.43 -22.62 -15.56
C PRO A 193 -13.11 -21.54 -16.43
N LEU A 194 -12.93 -20.24 -16.10
CA LEU A 194 -13.52 -19.15 -16.89
C LEU A 194 -12.84 -19.04 -18.26
N ILE A 195 -11.51 -19.05 -18.31
CA ILE A 195 -10.75 -18.94 -19.56
C ILE A 195 -10.96 -20.20 -20.42
N ARG A 196 -10.93 -21.40 -19.81
CA ARG A 196 -11.19 -22.65 -20.51
C ARG A 196 -12.61 -22.71 -21.12
N LYS A 197 -13.61 -22.21 -20.39
CA LYS A 197 -14.97 -22.08 -20.92
C LYS A 197 -15.04 -21.17 -22.13
N ALA A 198 -14.36 -20.02 -22.07
CA ALA A 198 -14.29 -19.08 -23.20
C ALA A 198 -13.55 -19.70 -24.41
N PHE A 199 -12.47 -20.45 -24.18
CA PHE A 199 -11.77 -21.20 -25.25
C PHE A 199 -12.69 -22.19 -25.94
N LYS A 200 -13.44 -23.01 -25.17
CA LYS A 200 -14.41 -23.94 -25.74
C LYS A 200 -15.47 -23.23 -26.58
N ASN A 201 -15.99 -22.10 -26.13
CA ASN A 201 -16.96 -21.30 -26.88
C ASN A 201 -16.40 -20.78 -28.21
N ARG A 202 -15.07 -20.61 -28.29
CA ARG A 202 -14.33 -20.21 -29.52
C ARG A 202 -13.90 -21.42 -30.38
N GLY A 203 -14.21 -22.65 -29.97
CA GLY A 203 -13.77 -23.88 -30.64
C GLY A 203 -12.29 -24.21 -30.43
N ILE A 204 -11.67 -23.71 -29.36
CA ILE A 204 -10.28 -23.95 -28.99
C ILE A 204 -10.24 -25.14 -28.02
N GLU A 205 -9.57 -26.23 -28.41
CA GLU A 205 -9.47 -27.47 -27.62
C GLU A 205 -8.26 -27.47 -26.65
N SER A 206 -7.26 -26.63 -26.89
CA SER A 206 -6.06 -26.56 -26.05
C SER A 206 -6.39 -25.99 -24.66
N GLU A 207 -5.65 -26.47 -23.66
CA GLU A 207 -5.74 -25.95 -22.30
C GLU A 207 -5.06 -24.57 -22.20
N PRO A 208 -5.61 -23.62 -21.40
CA PRO A 208 -4.97 -22.33 -21.20
C PRO A 208 -3.68 -22.46 -20.38
N VAL A 209 -2.68 -21.68 -20.74
CA VAL A 209 -1.37 -21.65 -20.06
C VAL A 209 -1.42 -20.57 -18.98
N LEU A 210 -1.71 -20.96 -17.73
CA LEU A 210 -1.86 -20.06 -16.60
C LEU A 210 -0.77 -20.26 -15.56
N ALA A 211 -0.26 -19.14 -15.04
CA ALA A 211 0.73 -19.09 -13.99
C ALA A 211 0.37 -18.01 -12.95
N HIS A 212 0.94 -18.14 -11.78
CA HIS A 212 0.87 -17.13 -10.73
C HIS A 212 2.27 -16.80 -10.19
N SER A 213 2.53 -15.50 -9.99
CA SER A 213 3.73 -15.01 -9.31
C SER A 213 3.44 -13.64 -8.73
N PHE A 214 3.27 -13.54 -7.43
CA PHE A 214 3.02 -12.26 -6.79
C PHE A 214 4.26 -11.35 -6.80
N GLU A 215 4.03 -10.06 -6.88
CA GLU A 215 5.06 -9.02 -6.76
C GLU A 215 5.55 -8.86 -5.31
N ARG A 216 6.75 -8.28 -5.15
CA ARG A 216 7.34 -7.92 -3.84
C ARG A 216 7.61 -6.42 -3.75
N VAL A 217 6.73 -5.63 -4.34
CA VAL A 217 6.84 -4.19 -4.40
C VAL A 217 6.93 -3.58 -3.01
N MET A 218 7.96 -2.78 -2.82
CA MET A 218 8.10 -1.88 -1.67
C MET A 218 8.06 -0.43 -2.16
N PRO A 219 6.92 0.27 -1.97
CA PRO A 219 6.86 1.70 -2.23
C PRO A 219 7.96 2.45 -1.47
N GLY A 220 8.57 3.45 -2.11
CA GLY A 220 9.70 4.20 -1.57
C GLY A 220 10.87 4.23 -2.53
N ARG A 221 12.07 4.52 -2.04
CA ARG A 221 13.27 4.77 -2.86
C ARG A 221 13.83 3.56 -3.63
N ASP A 222 13.46 2.34 -3.23
CA ASP A 222 13.91 1.08 -3.86
C ASP A 222 12.78 0.40 -4.66
N TYR A 223 11.87 1.16 -5.25
CA TYR A 223 10.68 0.62 -5.87
C TYR A 223 11.01 -0.29 -7.08
N VAL A 224 11.74 0.24 -8.07
CA VAL A 224 12.18 -0.54 -9.26
C VAL A 224 13.02 -1.73 -8.83
N ARG A 225 13.94 -1.52 -7.90
CA ARG A 225 14.77 -2.57 -7.33
C ARG A 225 13.95 -3.68 -6.68
N SER A 226 12.89 -3.35 -5.96
CA SER A 226 12.03 -4.36 -5.31
C SER A 226 11.26 -5.23 -6.32
N VAL A 227 10.96 -4.71 -7.51
CA VAL A 227 10.35 -5.50 -8.60
C VAL A 227 11.39 -6.40 -9.26
N ARG A 228 12.59 -5.90 -9.54
CA ARG A 228 13.62 -6.56 -10.36
C ARG A 228 14.56 -7.47 -9.55
N ASP A 229 14.97 -7.05 -8.34
CA ASP A 229 16.10 -7.64 -7.62
C ASP A 229 15.68 -8.47 -6.40
N PHE A 230 14.39 -8.54 -6.06
CA PHE A 230 13.91 -9.34 -4.95
C PHE A 230 13.53 -10.75 -5.39
N TRP A 231 13.83 -11.72 -4.52
CA TRP A 231 13.50 -13.12 -4.73
C TRP A 231 12.00 -13.32 -4.95
N ARG A 232 11.62 -13.96 -6.05
CA ARG A 232 10.22 -14.21 -6.38
C ARG A 232 9.86 -15.69 -6.29
N VAL A 233 8.56 -15.92 -6.10
CA VAL A 233 7.95 -17.25 -6.12
C VAL A 233 7.03 -17.30 -7.33
N CYS A 234 7.10 -18.38 -8.12
CA CYS A 234 6.18 -18.60 -9.23
C CYS A 234 5.66 -20.04 -9.25
N SER A 235 4.58 -20.26 -9.96
CA SER A 235 3.92 -21.56 -10.13
C SER A 235 3.09 -21.57 -11.41
N GLY A 236 2.62 -22.74 -11.84
CA GLY A 236 1.75 -22.85 -13.01
C GLY A 236 0.79 -24.02 -12.88
N VAL A 237 -0.35 -23.93 -13.57
CA VAL A 237 -1.41 -24.96 -13.53
C VAL A 237 -0.97 -26.31 -14.09
N ASN A 238 0.10 -26.30 -14.92
CA ASN A 238 0.72 -27.50 -15.48
C ASN A 238 2.22 -27.26 -15.71
N ARG A 239 2.91 -28.29 -16.21
CA ARG A 239 4.36 -28.24 -16.47
C ARG A 239 4.72 -27.13 -17.47
N GLU A 240 4.00 -27.02 -18.57
CA GLU A 240 4.25 -26.01 -19.61
C GLU A 240 4.16 -24.60 -19.03
N ALA A 241 3.12 -24.30 -18.25
CA ALA A 241 2.95 -23.00 -17.61
C ALA A 241 4.10 -22.69 -16.64
N ARG A 242 4.56 -23.68 -15.86
CA ARG A 242 5.72 -23.50 -14.95
C ARG A 242 6.99 -23.20 -15.70
N GLU A 243 7.30 -23.97 -16.74
CA GLU A 243 8.51 -23.76 -17.56
C GLU A 243 8.51 -22.38 -18.23
N ARG A 244 7.37 -21.97 -18.76
CA ARG A 244 7.23 -20.67 -19.45
C ARG A 244 7.31 -19.49 -18.48
N VAL A 245 6.64 -19.53 -17.34
CA VAL A 245 6.71 -18.44 -16.34
C VAL A 245 8.11 -18.35 -15.73
N THR A 246 8.77 -19.48 -15.51
CA THR A 246 10.15 -19.50 -15.01
C THR A 246 11.10 -18.85 -16.02
N LYS A 247 10.99 -19.20 -17.30
CA LYS A 247 11.78 -18.57 -18.37
C LYS A 247 11.52 -17.05 -18.42
N PHE A 248 10.26 -16.65 -18.52
CA PHE A 248 9.86 -15.23 -18.62
C PHE A 248 10.40 -14.40 -17.46
N LEU A 249 10.20 -14.86 -16.22
CA LEU A 249 10.66 -14.13 -15.04
C LEU A 249 12.19 -14.15 -14.89
N SER A 250 12.88 -15.23 -15.27
CA SER A 250 14.35 -15.29 -15.22
C SER A 250 15.04 -14.34 -16.22
N GLU A 251 14.35 -13.95 -17.28
CA GLU A 251 14.86 -12.95 -18.23
C GLU A 251 14.74 -11.52 -17.70
N ILE A 252 13.78 -11.26 -16.79
CA ILE A 252 13.45 -9.94 -16.26
C ILE A 252 14.13 -9.69 -14.92
N LEU A 253 14.16 -10.72 -14.05
CA LEU A 253 14.63 -10.61 -12.68
C LEU A 253 16.11 -10.91 -12.57
N SER A 254 16.79 -10.23 -11.65
CA SER A 254 18.19 -10.53 -11.29
C SER A 254 18.30 -11.49 -10.11
N ALA A 255 17.23 -11.61 -9.30
CA ALA A 255 17.19 -12.53 -8.17
C ALA A 255 16.72 -13.95 -8.56
N PRO A 256 17.09 -14.97 -7.76
CA PRO A 256 16.61 -16.33 -7.97
C PRO A 256 15.08 -16.46 -7.87
N LEU A 257 14.53 -17.48 -8.55
CA LEU A 257 13.13 -17.86 -8.47
C LEU A 257 12.94 -19.12 -7.63
N THR A 258 11.90 -19.15 -6.81
CA THR A 258 11.39 -20.38 -6.21
C THR A 258 10.19 -20.83 -7.03
N VAL A 259 10.31 -21.98 -7.67
CA VAL A 259 9.24 -22.57 -8.48
C VAL A 259 8.46 -23.56 -7.64
N LEU A 260 7.18 -23.28 -7.42
CA LEU A 260 6.24 -24.18 -6.74
C LEU A 260 5.40 -24.94 -7.76
N GLU A 261 4.76 -26.01 -7.33
CA GLU A 261 4.09 -26.91 -8.24
C GLU A 261 2.70 -26.37 -8.67
N ARG A 262 1.95 -25.83 -7.72
CA ARG A 262 0.57 -25.38 -7.93
C ARG A 262 0.38 -23.89 -7.64
N PRO A 263 -0.48 -23.18 -8.41
CA PRO A 263 -0.79 -21.76 -8.15
C PRO A 263 -1.28 -21.47 -6.73
N ILE A 264 -2.12 -22.33 -6.16
CA ILE A 264 -2.59 -22.14 -4.78
C ILE A 264 -1.44 -22.04 -3.77
N GLU A 265 -0.29 -22.69 -4.02
CA GLU A 265 0.88 -22.62 -3.14
C GLU A 265 1.52 -21.24 -3.18
N SER A 266 1.75 -20.69 -4.37
CA SER A 266 2.33 -19.34 -4.52
C SER A 266 1.38 -18.24 -4.07
N GLU A 267 0.06 -18.39 -4.29
CA GLU A 267 -0.97 -17.50 -3.75
C GLU A 267 -0.97 -17.53 -2.22
N THR A 268 -0.86 -18.71 -1.61
CA THR A 268 -0.77 -18.89 -0.16
C THR A 268 0.51 -18.26 0.41
N CYS A 269 1.65 -18.35 -0.30
CA CYS A 269 2.91 -17.73 0.15
C CYS A 269 2.72 -16.23 0.44
N LYS A 270 2.07 -15.49 -0.46
CA LYS A 270 1.81 -14.05 -0.27
C LYS A 270 0.96 -13.77 0.96
N ILE A 271 -0.11 -14.54 1.14
CA ILE A 271 -1.04 -14.38 2.26
C ILE A 271 -0.34 -14.70 3.59
N VAL A 272 0.44 -15.78 3.65
CA VAL A 272 1.18 -16.17 4.86
C VAL A 272 2.25 -15.13 5.19
N GLU A 273 3.02 -14.65 4.20
CA GLU A 273 4.05 -13.63 4.40
C GLU A 273 3.48 -12.35 5.03
N ASN A 274 2.36 -11.85 4.51
CA ASN A 274 1.74 -10.64 5.02
C ASN A 274 1.03 -10.86 6.36
N SER A 275 0.40 -12.04 6.57
CA SER A 275 -0.19 -12.41 7.87
C SER A 275 0.87 -12.55 8.96
N TYR A 276 2.04 -13.10 8.64
CA TYR A 276 3.16 -13.19 9.57
C TYR A 276 3.63 -11.81 10.02
N ARG A 277 3.81 -10.87 9.08
CA ARG A 277 4.18 -9.49 9.42
C ARG A 277 3.11 -8.79 10.28
N ALA A 278 1.83 -8.96 9.94
CA ALA A 278 0.72 -8.43 10.73
C ALA A 278 0.71 -9.02 12.16
N THR A 279 1.06 -10.29 12.31
CA THR A 279 1.13 -10.97 13.62
C THR A 279 2.26 -10.42 14.49
N ILE A 280 3.47 -10.20 13.95
CA ILE A 280 4.57 -9.61 14.70
C ILE A 280 4.19 -8.21 15.22
N LEU A 281 3.53 -7.42 14.40
CA LEU A 281 3.12 -6.06 14.76
C LEU A 281 2.04 -6.09 15.86
N ALA A 282 1.05 -6.97 15.77
CA ALA A 282 0.04 -7.15 16.80
C ALA A 282 0.63 -7.66 18.13
N PHE A 283 1.62 -8.56 18.07
CA PHE A 283 2.34 -8.99 19.23
C PHE A 283 3.05 -7.84 19.94
N MET A 284 3.68 -6.94 19.19
CA MET A 284 4.34 -5.75 19.77
C MET A 284 3.32 -4.74 20.30
N ASP A 285 2.11 -4.69 19.74
CA ASP A 285 1.03 -3.86 20.28
C ASP A 285 0.61 -4.33 21.68
N GLU A 286 0.40 -5.63 21.86
CA GLU A 286 0.04 -6.22 23.16
C GLU A 286 1.10 -5.87 24.23
N TRP A 287 2.39 -6.01 23.91
CA TRP A 287 3.49 -5.65 24.81
C TRP A 287 3.62 -4.14 25.05
N SER A 288 3.03 -3.29 24.20
CA SER A 288 2.99 -1.85 24.44
C SER A 288 2.18 -1.51 25.71
N TYR A 289 1.02 -2.14 25.89
CA TYR A 289 0.21 -1.94 27.09
C TYR A 289 0.95 -2.38 28.38
N PHE A 290 1.63 -3.52 28.31
CA PHE A 290 2.47 -3.97 29.43
C PHE A 290 3.56 -2.95 29.76
N ALA A 291 4.25 -2.45 28.74
CA ALA A 291 5.34 -1.50 28.90
C ALA A 291 4.87 -0.17 29.51
N GLU A 292 3.74 0.36 29.01
CA GLU A 292 3.13 1.60 29.50
C GLU A 292 2.75 1.50 30.99
N THR A 293 2.16 0.36 31.40
CA THR A 293 1.73 0.12 32.78
C THR A 293 2.92 -0.08 33.73
N ASN A 294 3.99 -0.70 33.28
CA ASN A 294 5.10 -1.11 34.13
C ASN A 294 6.34 -0.20 34.04
N GLY A 295 6.23 0.96 33.39
CA GLY A 295 7.34 1.91 33.28
C GLY A 295 8.50 1.42 32.43
N VAL A 296 8.24 0.56 31.43
CA VAL A 296 9.22 -0.01 30.50
C VAL A 296 9.26 0.82 29.22
N ASP A 297 10.44 0.93 28.60
CA ASP A 297 10.60 1.41 27.23
C ASP A 297 10.63 0.22 26.28
N LEU A 298 9.52 -0.05 25.60
CA LEU A 298 9.42 -1.19 24.69
C LEU A 298 10.36 -1.07 23.49
N ILE A 299 10.68 0.17 23.05
CA ILE A 299 11.59 0.39 21.92
C ILE A 299 13.01 -0.05 22.31
N LYS A 300 13.47 0.29 23.50
CA LYS A 300 14.78 -0.18 24.02
C LYS A 300 14.81 -1.71 24.17
N VAL A 301 13.71 -2.30 24.66
CA VAL A 301 13.58 -3.77 24.77
C VAL A 301 13.63 -4.42 23.39
N MET A 302 12.86 -3.91 22.43
CA MET A 302 12.86 -4.41 21.06
C MET A 302 14.24 -4.31 20.40
N ASN A 303 14.94 -3.18 20.57
CA ASN A 303 16.28 -3.00 20.02
C ASN A 303 17.29 -3.98 20.64
N ALA A 304 17.18 -4.28 21.92
CA ALA A 304 18.00 -5.28 22.59
C ALA A 304 17.74 -6.71 22.05
N ILE A 305 16.49 -7.04 21.73
CA ILE A 305 16.11 -8.33 21.13
C ILE A 305 16.61 -8.44 19.68
N LYS A 306 16.53 -7.36 18.90
CA LYS A 306 16.95 -7.31 17.47
C LYS A 306 18.45 -7.59 17.27
N VAL A 307 19.28 -7.48 18.29
CA VAL A 307 20.70 -7.86 18.23
C VAL A 307 20.86 -9.34 17.86
N ARG A 308 19.89 -10.18 18.23
CA ARG A 308 19.87 -11.58 17.81
C ARG A 308 19.40 -11.69 16.35
N PRO A 309 20.21 -12.27 15.42
CA PRO A 309 19.88 -12.31 13.98
C PRO A 309 18.49 -12.90 13.67
N THR A 310 18.05 -13.91 14.42
CA THR A 310 16.74 -14.56 14.23
C THR A 310 15.55 -13.68 14.64
N HIS A 311 15.78 -12.53 15.26
CA HIS A 311 14.75 -11.59 15.73
C HIS A 311 14.95 -10.17 15.14
N SER A 312 15.85 -10.01 14.17
CA SER A 312 16.17 -8.73 13.54
C SER A 312 14.97 -8.07 12.81
N ASN A 313 13.96 -8.87 12.47
CA ASN A 313 12.75 -8.44 11.76
C ASN A 313 11.63 -7.90 12.68
N MET A 314 11.85 -7.78 13.99
CA MET A 314 10.89 -7.09 14.86
C MET A 314 10.71 -5.64 14.46
N ILE A 315 9.45 -5.17 14.43
CA ILE A 315 9.07 -3.82 13.99
C ILE A 315 8.14 -3.22 15.05
N PHE A 316 8.34 -1.95 15.37
CA PHE A 316 7.42 -1.20 16.22
C PHE A 316 6.20 -0.75 15.39
N PRO A 317 4.96 -0.99 15.85
CA PRO A 317 3.77 -0.82 15.03
C PRO A 317 3.31 0.63 14.81
N GLY A 318 3.84 1.63 15.53
CA GLY A 318 3.31 2.99 15.47
C GLY A 318 1.84 3.08 15.92
N PRO A 319 1.03 4.02 15.39
CA PRO A 319 -0.39 4.18 15.75
C PRO A 319 -1.31 3.17 15.04
N GLY A 320 -0.77 2.26 14.25
CA GLY A 320 -1.52 1.24 13.50
C GLY A 320 -0.74 0.76 12.29
N ILE A 321 -1.25 -0.31 11.67
CA ILE A 321 -0.69 -0.83 10.43
C ILE A 321 -1.50 -0.26 9.28
N GLY A 322 -0.81 0.38 8.34
CA GLY A 322 -1.40 0.86 7.12
C GLY A 322 -0.84 0.17 5.88
N GLY A 323 -1.04 0.80 4.75
CA GLY A 323 -0.71 0.28 3.44
C GLY A 323 -1.77 -0.67 2.90
N TYR A 324 -1.68 -0.96 1.62
CA TYR A 324 -2.73 -1.71 0.93
C TYR A 324 -2.78 -3.21 1.28
N CYS A 325 -1.68 -3.80 1.74
CA CYS A 325 -1.53 -5.25 1.87
C CYS A 325 -1.85 -5.78 3.28
N LEU A 326 -1.08 -5.37 4.30
CA LEU A 326 -1.15 -5.96 5.64
C LEU A 326 -2.54 -5.90 6.31
N PRO A 327 -3.33 -4.82 6.15
CA PRO A 327 -4.66 -4.75 6.76
C PRO A 327 -5.69 -5.70 6.15
N LYS A 328 -5.48 -6.22 4.91
CA LYS A 328 -6.51 -6.96 4.18
C LYS A 328 -6.14 -8.38 3.76
N ASP A 329 -4.86 -8.67 3.46
CA ASP A 329 -4.49 -9.89 2.76
C ASP A 329 -4.79 -11.16 3.57
N GLY A 330 -4.64 -11.12 4.88
CA GLY A 330 -5.08 -12.21 5.74
C GLY A 330 -6.58 -12.53 5.60
N GLY A 331 -7.41 -11.53 5.33
CA GLY A 331 -8.83 -11.69 5.04
C GLY A 331 -9.11 -12.46 3.75
N LEU A 332 -8.27 -12.28 2.71
CA LEU A 332 -8.35 -13.04 1.47
C LEU A 332 -8.17 -14.54 1.72
N GLY A 333 -7.26 -14.92 2.62
CA GLY A 333 -7.04 -16.31 3.03
C GLY A 333 -8.25 -16.91 3.75
N LEU A 334 -8.83 -16.18 4.71
CA LEU A 334 -10.04 -16.60 5.41
C LEU A 334 -11.22 -16.80 4.45
N TRP A 335 -11.41 -15.82 3.57
CA TRP A 335 -12.50 -15.84 2.58
C TRP A 335 -12.33 -17.00 1.59
N ALA A 336 -11.12 -17.22 1.08
CA ALA A 336 -10.84 -18.33 0.16
C ALA A 336 -11.14 -19.67 0.79
N TYR A 337 -10.72 -19.89 2.03
CA TYR A 337 -10.94 -21.14 2.74
C TYR A 337 -12.44 -21.50 2.82
N LYS A 338 -13.27 -20.51 3.13
CA LYS A 338 -14.71 -20.71 3.27
C LYS A 338 -15.45 -20.72 1.93
N HIS A 339 -15.22 -19.72 1.08
CA HIS A 339 -16.08 -19.44 -0.07
C HIS A 339 -15.56 -20.03 -1.38
N LEU A 340 -14.25 -20.20 -1.53
CA LEU A 340 -13.65 -20.75 -2.73
C LEU A 340 -13.35 -22.24 -2.58
N LEU A 341 -12.83 -22.64 -1.42
CA LEU A 341 -12.46 -24.02 -1.13
C LEU A 341 -13.56 -24.83 -0.42
N GLY A 342 -14.61 -24.17 0.05
CA GLY A 342 -15.82 -24.82 0.56
C GLY A 342 -15.71 -25.42 1.96
N PHE A 343 -14.77 -24.98 2.80
CA PHE A 343 -14.64 -25.46 4.17
C PHE A 343 -15.47 -24.62 5.15
N GLU A 344 -16.20 -25.26 6.05
CA GLU A 344 -17.07 -24.59 7.03
C GLU A 344 -16.39 -24.34 8.39
N ASN A 345 -15.41 -25.15 8.75
CA ASN A 345 -14.71 -25.04 10.05
C ASN A 345 -13.77 -23.83 10.10
N ASP A 346 -13.77 -23.13 11.23
CA ASP A 346 -12.86 -21.99 11.45
C ASP A 346 -11.51 -22.46 12.00
N ILE A 347 -10.52 -22.56 11.12
CA ILE A 347 -9.14 -22.92 11.49
C ILE A 347 -8.27 -21.69 11.85
N PHE A 348 -8.68 -20.49 11.47
CA PHE A 348 -7.88 -19.28 11.64
C PHE A 348 -8.15 -18.63 13.00
N LYS A 349 -7.16 -18.67 13.91
CA LYS A 349 -7.22 -18.02 15.23
C LYS A 349 -6.32 -16.80 15.29
N ILE A 350 -5.08 -16.91 14.84
CA ILE A 350 -4.05 -15.88 14.96
C ILE A 350 -4.24 -14.77 13.94
N THR A 351 -4.40 -15.09 12.65
CA THR A 351 -4.47 -14.08 11.58
C THR A 351 -5.58 -13.05 11.80
N PRO A 352 -6.85 -13.42 12.07
CA PRO A 352 -7.88 -12.41 12.32
C PRO A 352 -7.66 -11.66 13.64
N ALA A 353 -7.17 -12.32 14.69
CA ALA A 353 -6.85 -11.63 15.93
C ALA A 353 -5.76 -10.57 15.72
N ALA A 354 -4.70 -10.91 15.00
CA ALA A 354 -3.61 -9.98 14.71
C ALA A 354 -4.09 -8.75 13.90
N ILE A 355 -4.86 -8.97 12.85
CA ILE A 355 -5.38 -7.86 12.04
C ILE A 355 -6.35 -6.98 12.84
N ASN A 356 -7.22 -7.60 13.66
CA ASN A 356 -8.15 -6.88 14.52
C ASN A 356 -7.44 -5.99 15.55
N ILE A 357 -6.38 -6.49 16.19
CA ILE A 357 -5.54 -5.72 17.11
C ILE A 357 -4.92 -4.54 16.38
N ASN A 358 -4.30 -4.78 15.23
CA ASN A 358 -3.66 -3.73 14.45
C ASN A 358 -4.65 -2.64 13.99
N ASP A 359 -5.86 -3.01 13.58
CA ASP A 359 -6.91 -2.08 13.17
C ASP A 359 -7.35 -1.15 14.31
N THR A 360 -7.34 -1.63 15.55
CA THR A 360 -7.84 -0.88 16.71
C THR A 360 -6.76 -0.11 17.48
N ARG A 361 -5.48 -0.29 17.13
CA ARG A 361 -4.36 0.36 17.84
C ARG A 361 -4.46 1.88 17.87
N ALA A 362 -4.94 2.50 16.79
CA ALA A 362 -5.12 3.96 16.74
C ALA A 362 -6.12 4.49 17.79
N LEU A 363 -7.07 3.66 18.23
CA LEU A 363 -8.00 4.00 19.31
C LEU A 363 -7.26 4.12 20.66
N HIS A 364 -6.23 3.28 20.87
CA HIS A 364 -5.37 3.42 22.05
C HIS A 364 -4.54 4.70 22.00
N ALA A 365 -3.98 5.05 20.83
CA ALA A 365 -3.30 6.34 20.67
C ALA A 365 -4.23 7.53 21.02
N ALA A 366 -5.50 7.49 20.58
CA ALA A 366 -6.49 8.51 20.96
C ALA A 366 -6.74 8.58 22.49
N GLN A 367 -6.71 7.43 23.19
CA GLN A 367 -6.79 7.40 24.64
C GLN A 367 -5.58 8.06 25.30
N LEU A 368 -4.37 7.83 24.79
CA LEU A 368 -3.17 8.51 25.32
C LEU A 368 -3.24 10.03 25.13
N VAL A 369 -3.76 10.50 23.99
CA VAL A 369 -3.99 11.93 23.74
C VAL A 369 -4.96 12.49 24.78
N ARG A 370 -6.11 11.83 24.99
CA ARG A 370 -7.09 12.22 26.02
C ARG A 370 -6.45 12.30 27.42
N ASP A 371 -5.66 11.29 27.77
CA ASP A 371 -5.04 11.23 29.09
C ASP A 371 -3.93 12.29 29.26
N ALA A 372 -3.20 12.63 28.18
CA ALA A 372 -2.23 13.72 28.21
C ALA A 372 -2.90 15.09 28.38
N LEU A 373 -3.97 15.37 27.62
CA LEU A 373 -4.76 16.59 27.75
C LEU A 373 -5.37 16.71 29.15
N ARG A 374 -5.95 15.63 29.68
CA ARG A 374 -6.49 15.60 31.04
C ARG A 374 -5.46 15.94 32.11
N ASN A 375 -4.22 15.45 31.96
CA ASN A 375 -3.12 15.77 32.87
C ASN A 375 -2.72 17.25 32.85
N MET A 376 -3.06 17.96 31.77
CA MET A 376 -2.89 19.41 31.63
C MET A 376 -4.16 20.20 32.04
N GLY A 377 -5.22 19.52 32.50
CA GLY A 377 -6.49 20.16 32.86
C GLY A 377 -7.39 20.49 31.66
N LEU A 378 -7.11 19.92 30.48
CA LEU A 378 -7.83 20.11 29.23
C LEU A 378 -8.74 18.90 28.93
N ILE A 379 -9.70 19.11 28.04
CA ILE A 379 -10.60 18.07 27.53
C ILE A 379 -10.43 17.97 26.01
N VAL A 380 -10.61 16.79 25.44
CA VAL A 380 -10.46 16.59 23.99
C VAL A 380 -11.46 17.44 23.20
N ALA A 381 -12.70 17.51 23.67
CA ALA A 381 -13.71 18.38 23.08
C ALA A 381 -13.27 19.85 23.19
N ALA A 382 -13.26 20.54 22.09
CA ALA A 382 -12.77 21.92 21.93
C ALA A 382 -11.24 22.10 22.02
N SER A 383 -10.44 21.03 22.06
CA SER A 383 -8.99 21.13 21.91
C SER A 383 -8.59 21.17 20.43
N GLN A 384 -7.58 21.99 20.11
CA GLN A 384 -6.88 21.95 18.83
C GLN A 384 -5.76 20.91 18.88
N ILE A 385 -5.76 19.97 17.95
CA ILE A 385 -4.80 18.87 17.92
C ILE A 385 -4.07 18.84 16.58
N SER A 386 -2.75 18.98 16.61
CA SER A 386 -1.91 18.81 15.42
C SER A 386 -1.38 17.41 15.30
N ILE A 387 -1.58 16.79 14.14
CA ILE A 387 -1.08 15.46 13.78
C ILE A 387 0.09 15.63 12.81
N LEU A 388 1.26 15.13 13.21
CA LEU A 388 2.49 15.14 12.42
C LEU A 388 2.75 13.78 11.81
N GLY A 389 2.55 13.66 10.50
CA GLY A 389 2.61 12.44 9.72
C GLY A 389 1.25 11.79 9.52
N VAL A 390 0.84 11.66 8.27
CA VAL A 390 -0.45 11.06 7.86
C VAL A 390 -0.29 9.86 6.96
N SER A 391 0.91 9.65 6.39
CA SER A 391 1.23 8.45 5.62
C SER A 391 1.22 7.19 6.49
N TYR A 392 1.14 6.02 5.87
CA TYR A 392 1.07 4.76 6.61
C TYR A 392 2.43 4.29 7.18
N ARG A 393 3.52 4.86 6.70
CA ARG A 393 4.90 4.58 7.17
C ARG A 393 5.82 5.75 6.90
N GLU A 394 7.04 5.66 7.43
CA GLU A 394 8.07 6.68 7.29
C GLU A 394 8.49 6.94 5.83
N ASP A 395 8.72 8.21 5.53
CA ASP A 395 9.32 8.74 4.29
C ASP A 395 8.65 8.27 2.98
N VAL A 396 7.32 8.14 2.99
CA VAL A 396 6.51 7.87 1.80
C VAL A 396 5.27 8.76 1.75
N ALA A 397 4.74 9.00 0.54
CA ALA A 397 3.54 9.81 0.31
C ALA A 397 2.24 8.98 0.20
N ASP A 398 2.17 7.79 0.83
CA ASP A 398 1.02 6.88 0.73
C ASP A 398 0.19 6.88 2.02
N THR A 399 -1.05 7.37 1.93
CA THR A 399 -2.00 7.47 3.05
C THR A 399 -2.95 6.29 3.18
N ARG A 400 -2.89 5.35 2.25
CA ARG A 400 -3.85 4.24 2.19
C ARG A 400 -3.84 3.40 3.47
N TYR A 401 -5.01 3.24 4.07
CA TYR A 401 -5.21 2.50 5.32
C TYR A 401 -4.31 2.98 6.48
N SER A 402 -3.85 4.23 6.45
CA SER A 402 -3.05 4.76 7.56
C SER A 402 -3.81 4.67 8.88
N GLY A 403 -3.15 4.19 9.93
CA GLY A 403 -3.70 4.21 11.28
C GLY A 403 -3.99 5.63 11.78
N THR A 404 -3.29 6.61 11.22
CA THR A 404 -3.50 8.03 11.53
C THR A 404 -4.88 8.52 11.08
N GLU A 405 -5.48 7.94 10.00
CA GLU A 405 -6.86 8.27 9.62
C GLU A 405 -7.84 7.89 10.73
N ILE A 406 -7.71 6.67 11.28
CA ILE A 406 -8.56 6.21 12.38
C ILE A 406 -8.36 7.07 13.63
N LEU A 407 -7.12 7.45 13.93
CA LEU A 407 -6.77 8.35 15.02
C LEU A 407 -7.45 9.71 14.86
N ALA A 408 -7.28 10.36 13.70
CA ALA A 408 -7.87 11.66 13.40
C ALA A 408 -9.41 11.63 13.52
N ARG A 409 -10.05 10.63 12.91
CA ARG A 409 -11.50 10.46 12.98
C ARG A 409 -12.00 10.21 14.40
N LYS A 410 -11.26 9.42 15.20
CA LYS A 410 -11.63 9.18 16.60
C LYS A 410 -11.52 10.44 17.45
N LEU A 411 -10.48 11.24 17.27
CA LEU A 411 -10.32 12.51 17.96
C LEU A 411 -11.40 13.52 17.55
N THR A 412 -11.75 13.58 16.25
CA THR A 412 -12.88 14.38 15.77
C THR A 412 -14.21 13.93 16.38
N GLU A 413 -14.45 12.60 16.46
CA GLU A 413 -15.64 12.05 17.15
C GLU A 413 -15.70 12.47 18.63
N MET A 414 -14.54 12.63 19.29
CA MET A 414 -14.42 13.10 20.66
C MET A 414 -14.55 14.64 20.78
N GLY A 415 -14.73 15.36 19.68
CA GLY A 415 -14.98 16.79 19.61
C GLY A 415 -13.73 17.66 19.43
N ALA A 416 -12.59 17.09 19.05
CA ALA A 416 -11.39 17.86 18.75
C ALA A 416 -11.45 18.53 17.38
N GLU A 417 -10.78 19.68 17.26
CA GLU A 417 -10.42 20.29 15.99
C GLU A 417 -9.05 19.76 15.53
N ILE A 418 -8.99 19.19 14.32
CA ILE A 418 -7.78 18.53 13.80
C ILE A 418 -7.08 19.40 12.79
N LYS A 419 -5.78 19.59 12.97
CA LYS A 419 -4.82 20.02 11.95
C LYS A 419 -3.89 18.85 11.61
N ALA A 420 -3.36 18.80 10.41
CA ALA A 420 -2.38 17.79 10.03
C ALA A 420 -1.32 18.34 9.09
N HIS A 421 -0.10 17.91 9.32
CA HIS A 421 1.07 18.20 8.48
C HIS A 421 1.80 16.90 8.15
N ASP A 422 2.31 16.81 6.92
CA ASP A 422 3.17 15.71 6.48
C ASP A 422 4.14 16.24 5.42
N PRO A 423 5.45 15.98 5.53
CA PRO A 423 6.44 16.52 4.60
C PRO A 423 6.34 15.91 3.18
N TYR A 424 5.60 14.81 3.01
CA TYR A 424 5.49 14.07 1.74
C TYR A 424 4.07 14.08 1.16
N VAL A 425 3.05 14.40 1.97
CA VAL A 425 1.64 14.35 1.60
C VAL A 425 1.03 15.73 1.59
N SER A 426 0.66 16.24 0.42
CA SER A 426 -0.06 17.52 0.26
C SER A 426 -1.58 17.38 0.31
N HIS A 427 -2.12 16.18 0.07
CA HIS A 427 -3.55 15.90 0.05
C HIS A 427 -3.86 14.60 0.80
N TRP A 428 -4.66 14.69 1.83
CA TRP A 428 -5.16 13.53 2.57
C TRP A 428 -6.59 13.22 2.13
N TYR A 429 -6.69 12.54 0.99
CA TYR A 429 -7.97 12.32 0.30
C TYR A 429 -9.03 11.61 1.17
N GLU A 430 -8.62 10.71 2.04
CA GLU A 430 -9.52 9.98 2.93
C GLU A 430 -10.28 10.94 3.87
N LEU A 431 -9.65 11.99 4.37
CA LEU A 431 -10.28 13.02 5.18
C LEU A 431 -10.91 14.13 4.34
N GLU A 432 -10.21 14.66 3.35
CA GLU A 432 -10.66 15.79 2.52
C GLU A 432 -11.96 15.49 1.75
N LYS A 433 -12.10 14.26 1.27
CA LYS A 433 -13.27 13.80 0.52
C LYS A 433 -14.16 12.87 1.32
N GLN A 434 -13.74 12.50 2.53
CA GLN A 434 -14.36 11.49 3.37
C GLN A 434 -14.66 10.19 2.60
N GLU A 435 -13.77 9.84 1.65
CA GLU A 435 -13.84 8.63 0.84
C GLU A 435 -12.98 7.54 1.46
N THR A 436 -13.42 6.30 1.36
CA THR A 436 -12.59 5.13 1.69
C THR A 436 -11.69 4.77 0.51
N TYR A 437 -10.53 4.22 0.80
CA TYR A 437 -9.74 3.54 -0.22
C TYR A 437 -9.85 2.00 -0.06
N PRO A 438 -10.11 1.25 -1.13
CA PRO A 438 -10.54 1.71 -2.45
C PRO A 438 -11.91 2.37 -2.40
N ALA A 439 -12.13 3.40 -3.22
CA ALA A 439 -13.41 4.08 -3.28
C ALA A 439 -14.49 3.12 -3.79
N VAL A 440 -15.30 2.59 -2.90
CA VAL A 440 -16.43 1.73 -3.23
C VAL A 440 -17.68 2.60 -3.31
N GLY A 441 -18.12 2.88 -4.52
CA GLY A 441 -19.43 3.38 -4.90
C GLY A 441 -20.23 4.21 -3.89
N GLY A 442 -19.73 5.38 -3.46
CA GLY A 442 -20.49 6.31 -2.63
C GLY A 442 -20.42 6.12 -1.11
N SER A 443 -19.64 5.18 -0.60
CA SER A 443 -19.34 5.09 0.83
C SER A 443 -18.32 6.16 1.22
N ARG A 444 -18.67 7.04 2.16
CA ARG A 444 -17.82 8.17 2.55
C ARG A 444 -16.79 7.82 3.63
N SER A 445 -17.06 6.85 4.48
CA SER A 445 -16.11 6.35 5.47
C SER A 445 -16.31 4.86 5.68
N ARG A 446 -15.21 4.13 5.84
CA ARG A 446 -15.21 2.68 6.02
C ARG A 446 -15.78 2.26 7.37
N PHE A 447 -15.46 3.00 8.43
CA PHE A 447 -15.77 2.62 9.81
C PHE A 447 -16.48 3.73 10.59
N PHE A 448 -16.37 4.97 10.15
CA PHE A 448 -16.97 6.12 10.81
C PHE A 448 -18.09 6.69 9.93
N ARG A 449 -19.12 7.24 10.57
CA ARG A 449 -20.12 8.04 9.86
C ARG A 449 -19.45 9.28 9.28
N ASN A 450 -20.08 9.89 8.28
CA ASN A 450 -19.65 11.17 7.76
C ASN A 450 -19.53 12.19 8.90
N GLN A 451 -18.39 12.84 8.99
CA GLN A 451 -18.08 13.80 10.07
C GLN A 451 -18.07 15.21 9.47
N GLU A 452 -19.13 15.97 9.71
CA GLU A 452 -19.28 17.36 9.20
C GLU A 452 -18.12 18.26 9.60
N GLN A 453 -17.50 18.00 10.76
CA GLN A 453 -16.33 18.73 11.25
C GLN A 453 -15.09 18.59 10.35
N LEU A 454 -15.06 17.54 9.52
CA LEU A 454 -14.01 17.33 8.52
C LEU A 454 -14.39 17.85 7.13
N ASP A 455 -15.58 18.41 6.94
CA ASP A 455 -15.96 19.04 5.69
C ASP A 455 -15.07 20.26 5.44
N GLY A 456 -14.38 20.23 4.30
CA GLY A 456 -13.42 21.29 3.96
C GLY A 456 -12.03 21.14 4.60
N PHE A 457 -11.75 20.02 5.29
CA PHE A 457 -10.41 19.73 5.81
C PHE A 457 -9.34 19.90 4.72
N ARG A 458 -8.21 20.49 5.08
CA ARG A 458 -7.03 20.63 4.21
C ARG A 458 -5.78 20.32 5.00
N MET A 459 -4.82 19.69 4.34
CA MET A 459 -3.48 19.55 4.87
C MET A 459 -2.83 20.92 5.03
N THR A 460 -2.04 21.09 6.08
CA THR A 460 -1.20 22.27 6.28
C THR A 460 0.22 21.94 5.77
N GLU A 461 0.71 22.72 4.80
CA GLU A 461 2.03 22.51 4.21
C GLU A 461 3.17 23.07 5.08
N ASP A 462 2.88 24.04 5.92
CA ASP A 462 3.82 24.69 6.84
C ASP A 462 3.70 24.09 8.24
N LEU A 463 4.82 23.61 8.78
CA LEU A 463 4.86 22.98 10.12
C LEU A 463 4.50 23.98 11.22
N GLU A 464 4.97 25.24 11.14
CA GLU A 464 4.68 26.27 12.15
C GLU A 464 3.17 26.61 12.18
N GLU A 465 2.57 26.76 11.00
CA GLU A 465 1.12 26.99 10.87
C GLU A 465 0.31 25.81 11.45
N SER A 466 0.76 24.58 11.19
CA SER A 466 0.11 23.38 11.76
C SER A 466 0.17 23.38 13.28
N LEU A 467 1.31 23.73 13.88
CA LEU A 467 1.54 23.67 15.31
C LEU A 467 0.90 24.84 16.09
N LYS A 468 0.73 25.99 15.46
CA LYS A 468 0.30 27.23 16.12
C LYS A 468 -1.03 27.06 16.89
N GLY A 469 -0.98 27.36 18.18
CA GLY A 469 -2.15 27.32 19.08
C GLY A 469 -2.66 25.93 19.44
N SER A 470 -1.89 24.86 19.15
CA SER A 470 -2.30 23.50 19.47
C SER A 470 -2.26 23.20 20.97
N ASP A 471 -3.29 22.54 21.47
CA ASP A 471 -3.36 21.98 22.82
C ASP A 471 -2.65 20.62 22.90
N ALA A 472 -2.60 19.89 21.77
CA ALA A 472 -1.85 18.65 21.66
C ALA A 472 -1.12 18.54 20.32
N VAL A 473 0.05 17.90 20.34
CA VAL A 473 0.83 17.53 19.15
C VAL A 473 1.07 16.02 19.18
N ILE A 474 0.76 15.36 18.09
CA ILE A 474 0.92 13.91 17.94
C ILE A 474 1.98 13.65 16.88
N PHE A 475 3.10 13.08 17.27
CA PHE A 475 4.08 12.52 16.36
C PHE A 475 3.60 11.12 15.92
N ALA A 476 2.83 11.07 14.82
CA ALA A 476 2.15 9.86 14.38
C ALA A 476 3.00 9.00 13.44
N VAL A 477 3.86 9.59 12.61
CA VAL A 477 4.74 8.89 11.68
C VAL A 477 6.18 9.36 11.83
N ARG A 478 7.12 8.42 11.81
CA ARG A 478 8.55 8.67 12.03
C ARG A 478 9.25 9.17 10.75
N HIS A 479 8.81 10.32 10.23
CA HIS A 479 9.48 10.97 9.11
C HIS A 479 10.82 11.59 9.51
N GLN A 480 11.81 11.49 8.63
CA GLN A 480 13.14 12.03 8.87
C GLN A 480 13.15 13.53 9.27
N PRO A 481 12.34 14.42 8.67
CA PRO A 481 12.26 15.80 9.10
C PRO A 481 11.86 16.00 10.56
N TYR A 482 10.97 15.17 11.11
CA TYR A 482 10.52 15.32 12.50
C TYR A 482 11.54 14.87 13.54
N LEU A 483 12.51 14.01 13.16
CA LEU A 483 13.57 13.59 14.07
C LEU A 483 14.50 14.74 14.46
N ASN A 484 14.60 15.75 13.60
CA ASN A 484 15.50 16.89 13.78
C ASN A 484 14.84 18.10 14.44
N VAL A 485 13.55 18.03 14.78
CA VAL A 485 12.83 19.14 15.42
C VAL A 485 13.10 19.10 16.92
N GLU A 486 13.52 20.24 17.46
CA GLU A 486 13.84 20.36 18.88
C GLU A 486 12.62 20.80 19.72
N PRO A 487 12.50 20.34 20.99
CA PRO A 487 11.38 20.68 21.86
C PRO A 487 11.15 22.18 22.04
N ASP A 488 12.24 22.97 22.14
CA ASP A 488 12.15 24.43 22.28
C ASP A 488 11.50 25.08 21.06
N ASP A 489 11.87 24.61 19.85
CA ASP A 489 11.29 25.12 18.60
C ASP A 489 9.82 24.74 18.49
N VAL A 490 9.46 23.50 18.83
CA VAL A 490 8.06 23.04 18.82
C VAL A 490 7.21 23.89 19.76
N VAL A 491 7.63 24.07 21.01
CA VAL A 491 6.87 24.87 21.99
C VAL A 491 6.78 26.34 21.56
N LYS A 492 7.84 26.89 20.96
CA LYS A 492 7.84 28.24 20.39
C LYS A 492 6.83 28.38 19.24
N MET A 493 6.76 27.43 18.31
CA MET A 493 5.79 27.41 17.22
C MET A 493 4.35 27.28 17.74
N ILE A 494 4.13 26.43 18.75
CA ILE A 494 2.82 26.30 19.40
C ILE A 494 2.40 27.60 20.10
N GLY A 495 3.35 28.28 20.76
CA GLY A 495 3.15 29.50 21.55
C GLY A 495 2.76 29.25 23.02
N GLN A 496 2.61 28.01 23.44
CA GLN A 496 2.27 27.60 24.81
C GLN A 496 2.71 26.14 25.07
N PRO A 497 2.82 25.71 26.35
CA PRO A 497 2.97 24.29 26.67
C PRO A 497 1.77 23.46 26.18
N ALA A 498 2.03 22.26 25.64
CA ALA A 498 1.03 21.40 25.05
C ALA A 498 1.21 19.92 25.47
N ALA A 499 0.18 19.10 25.23
CA ALA A 499 0.28 17.66 25.34
C ALA A 499 1.04 17.10 24.12
N ILE A 500 2.11 16.35 24.37
CA ILE A 500 2.94 15.75 23.32
C ILE A 500 2.74 14.24 23.36
N VAL A 501 2.35 13.65 22.24
CA VAL A 501 2.13 12.20 22.13
C VAL A 501 3.02 11.59 21.06
N ASP A 502 3.94 10.72 21.48
CA ASP A 502 4.86 10.03 20.60
C ASP A 502 4.33 8.62 20.25
N CYS A 503 3.83 8.46 19.04
CA CYS A 503 3.26 7.20 18.59
C CYS A 503 4.31 6.26 17.95
N PHE A 504 5.52 6.75 17.62
CA PHE A 504 6.47 5.98 16.81
C PHE A 504 7.90 5.94 17.37
N GLY A 505 8.12 6.41 18.60
CA GLY A 505 9.46 6.47 19.20
C GLY A 505 10.37 7.49 18.54
N ILE A 506 9.84 8.65 18.24
CA ILE A 506 10.54 9.77 17.61
C ILE A 506 11.37 10.53 18.64
N LEU A 507 10.84 10.66 19.85
CA LEU A 507 11.48 11.40 20.94
C LEU A 507 12.45 10.50 21.71
N ASP A 508 13.69 10.92 21.87
CA ASP A 508 14.63 10.33 22.81
C ASP A 508 14.35 10.81 24.25
N ASP A 509 15.11 10.25 25.22
CA ASP A 509 14.91 10.58 26.65
C ASP A 509 15.20 12.06 26.94
N ASP A 510 16.19 12.68 26.26
CA ASP A 510 16.58 14.07 26.45
C ASP A 510 15.50 15.03 25.94
N LYS A 511 14.91 14.75 24.76
CA LYS A 511 13.78 15.52 24.23
C LYS A 511 12.55 15.38 25.13
N ILE A 512 12.27 14.20 25.66
CA ILE A 512 11.17 13.98 26.61
C ILE A 512 11.40 14.78 27.89
N GLU A 513 12.61 14.73 28.48
CA GLU A 513 12.96 15.51 29.67
C GLU A 513 12.80 17.00 29.40
N ARG A 514 13.24 17.49 28.20
CA ARG A 514 13.14 18.88 27.81
C ARG A 514 11.69 19.34 27.67
N TYR A 515 10.80 18.55 27.10
CA TYR A 515 9.36 18.88 27.04
C TYR A 515 8.75 19.05 28.44
N PHE A 516 9.09 18.18 29.40
CA PHE A 516 8.63 18.33 30.79
C PHE A 516 9.19 19.60 31.46
N GLN A 517 10.44 19.98 31.17
CA GLN A 517 11.03 21.23 31.66
C GLN A 517 10.29 22.46 31.12
N LEU A 518 9.83 22.40 29.85
CA LEU A 518 9.05 23.44 29.18
C LEU A 518 7.58 23.46 29.62
N GLY A 519 7.17 22.58 30.53
CA GLY A 519 5.79 22.55 31.08
C GLY A 519 4.81 21.71 30.27
N CYS A 520 5.27 20.99 29.26
CA CYS A 520 4.46 20.08 28.47
C CYS A 520 4.15 18.78 29.24
N GLU A 521 3.09 18.06 28.84
CA GLU A 521 2.83 16.68 29.22
C GLU A 521 3.23 15.76 28.10
N VAL A 522 3.93 14.66 28.38
CA VAL A 522 4.39 13.71 27.38
C VAL A 522 3.81 12.33 27.63
N LYS A 523 3.29 11.69 26.59
CA LYS A 523 2.88 10.29 26.52
C LYS A 523 3.46 9.62 25.29
N GLY A 524 3.51 8.28 25.27
CA GLY A 524 3.98 7.56 24.09
C GLY A 524 3.53 6.11 24.07
N LEU A 525 3.24 5.59 22.88
CA LEU A 525 2.87 4.18 22.69
C LEU A 525 4.05 3.27 23.11
N GLY A 526 3.79 2.34 24.03
CA GLY A 526 4.79 1.41 24.54
C GLY A 526 5.92 2.07 25.34
N ARG A 527 5.74 3.30 25.82
CA ARG A 527 6.80 4.10 26.43
C ARG A 527 6.50 4.46 27.90
N GLY A 528 6.26 3.44 28.72
CA GLY A 528 5.95 3.64 30.16
C GLY A 528 7.05 4.33 30.96
N HIS A 529 8.32 4.24 30.55
CA HIS A 529 9.46 4.90 31.21
C HIS A 529 9.35 6.43 31.25
N ILE A 530 8.53 7.03 30.39
CA ILE A 530 8.25 8.48 30.36
C ILE A 530 7.79 8.98 31.76
N ASN A 531 7.01 8.18 32.47
CA ASN A 531 6.56 8.54 33.83
C ASN A 531 7.75 8.70 34.80
N ARG A 532 8.81 7.88 34.67
CA ARG A 532 10.02 8.00 35.51
C ARG A 532 10.81 9.27 35.19
N ILE A 533 10.88 9.65 33.90
CA ILE A 533 11.50 10.91 33.47
C ILE A 533 10.73 12.09 34.06
N LYS A 534 9.41 12.06 33.98
CA LYS A 534 8.54 13.06 34.57
C LYS A 534 8.79 13.25 36.06
N ASP A 535 8.82 12.14 36.81
CA ASP A 535 9.07 12.15 38.26
C ASP A 535 10.45 12.73 38.60
N LYS A 536 11.48 12.41 37.83
CA LYS A 536 12.84 12.96 37.97
C LYS A 536 12.85 14.48 37.78
N VAL A 537 12.23 14.97 36.69
CA VAL A 537 12.13 16.43 36.43
C VAL A 537 11.37 17.13 37.56
N ARG A 538 10.29 16.52 38.07
CA ARG A 538 9.51 17.08 39.18
C ARG A 538 10.34 17.19 40.46
N LYS A 539 11.08 16.14 40.85
CA LYS A 539 11.93 16.14 42.04
C LYS A 539 13.04 17.19 41.95
N ARG A 540 13.69 17.34 40.77
CA ARG A 540 14.68 18.40 40.56
C ARG A 540 14.10 19.80 40.73
N LYS A 541 12.87 20.05 40.19
CA LYS A 541 12.18 21.32 40.36
C LYS A 541 11.81 21.61 41.83
N MET A 542 11.63 20.57 42.66
CA MET A 542 11.33 20.68 44.10
C MET A 542 12.60 20.77 44.96
N GLY A 543 13.79 20.61 44.38
CA GLY A 543 15.06 20.59 45.13
C GLY A 543 15.31 19.29 45.94
N GLU A 544 14.59 18.22 45.60
CA GLU A 544 14.64 16.92 46.30
C GLU A 544 15.74 15.98 45.75
N GLU A 545 16.33 16.26 44.57
CA GLU A 545 17.47 15.57 43.96
C GLU A 545 18.55 16.59 43.58
N SER A 546 19.79 16.37 44.01
CA SER A 546 21.00 16.97 43.45
C SER A 546 21.38 16.23 42.16
N ASP A 547 21.92 16.95 41.18
CA ASP A 547 22.36 16.44 39.87
C ASP A 547 23.21 15.17 39.93
#